data_dcabe68095f2f225d21c2ff30666fd16
#
_entry.id   dcabe68095f2f225d21c2ff30666fd16
#
_cell.length_a   1.000
_cell.length_b   1.000
_cell.length_c   1.000
_cell.angle_alpha   90.00
_cell.angle_beta   90.00
_cell.angle_gamma   90.00
#
_symmetry.space_group_name_H-M   'P 1'
#
loop_
_entity.id
_entity.type
_entity.pdbx_description
1 polymer ?
#
loop_
_entity_poly.entity_id
_entity_poly.type
_entity_poly.pdbx_seq_one_letter_code
_entity_poly.pdbx_strand_id
1 'polypeptide(L)'
;NKKEAGQGASVLQRDSQKEFGSNNEVTGGTRPKVDRLESRVAQAQRDARSIAEIEDDARTFAKENGLWIPYTDIMKHTPFQSGNESDNYIDEEHGLLYKVNNLMHSHGRLADNFESVRLYNELFPETKLTFVGLTSVSKKGTVFPVYTQEFINDAVFASEDDIKTYMHERGFESTTKEAEYSVCRIRHEND
;
A
#
# COMPACT_ATOMS: atom_id res chain seq x y z
N ASN A 1 -43.71 13.22 36.76
CA ASN A 1 -43.45 12.83 35.37
C ASN A 1 -42.00 12.58 35.16
N LYS A 2 -41.69 11.30 35.18
CA LYS A 2 -40.40 10.75 34.78
C LYS A 2 -40.22 10.92 33.27
N LYS A 3 -39.04 11.32 32.84
CA LYS A 3 -38.53 11.01 31.50
C LYS A 3 -37.15 10.41 31.64
N GLU A 4 -37.08 9.19 31.19
CA GLU A 4 -35.93 8.34 31.11
C GLU A 4 -34.94 8.88 30.08
N ALA A 5 -33.67 8.89 30.45
CA ALA A 5 -32.58 9.10 29.54
C ALA A 5 -32.32 7.80 28.78
N GLY A 6 -32.48 7.85 27.46
CA GLY A 6 -32.27 6.73 26.57
C GLY A 6 -30.80 6.46 26.38
N GLN A 7 -30.49 5.20 26.41
CA GLN A 7 -29.27 4.56 26.04
C GLN A 7 -28.96 4.81 24.56
N GLY A 8 -27.75 5.20 24.28
CA GLY A 8 -27.24 5.30 22.92
C GLY A 8 -25.78 5.04 22.86
N ALA A 9 -25.39 3.80 22.86
CA ALA A 9 -24.06 3.40 22.42
C ALA A 9 -24.05 1.89 22.19
N SER A 10 -24.43 1.48 21.01
CA SER A 10 -24.00 0.21 20.46
C SER A 10 -24.38 0.16 18.98
N VAL A 11 -23.54 0.70 18.15
CA VAL A 11 -23.63 0.49 16.72
C VAL A 11 -22.23 0.19 16.21
N LEU A 12 -21.78 -1.00 16.47
CA LEU A 12 -20.74 -1.66 15.68
C LEU A 12 -20.95 -3.17 15.78
N GLN A 13 -22.13 -3.60 15.38
CA GLN A 13 -22.33 -4.94 14.89
C GLN A 13 -23.10 -4.81 13.60
N ARG A 14 -22.39 -4.95 12.53
CA ARG A 14 -23.03 -5.12 11.24
C ARG A 14 -22.58 -6.46 10.67
N ASP A 15 -23.46 -7.43 10.87
CA ASP A 15 -23.53 -8.59 10.02
C ASP A 15 -23.64 -8.13 8.57
N SER A 16 -22.62 -8.34 7.84
CA SER A 16 -22.63 -8.43 6.39
C SER A 16 -21.75 -9.58 5.98
N GLN A 17 -22.18 -10.78 6.35
CA GLN A 17 -21.81 -11.96 5.58
C GLN A 17 -22.52 -11.85 4.23
N LYS A 18 -21.97 -11.09 3.32
CA LYS A 18 -22.08 -11.38 1.90
C LYS A 18 -20.82 -12.13 1.53
N GLU A 19 -20.99 -13.38 1.22
CA GLU A 19 -20.03 -14.18 0.50
C GLU A 19 -19.71 -13.48 -0.82
N PHE A 20 -18.75 -12.58 -0.78
CA PHE A 20 -18.05 -12.18 -1.98
C PHE A 20 -17.07 -13.30 -2.28
N GLY A 21 -17.28 -13.94 -3.43
CA GLY A 21 -16.44 -15.02 -3.90
C GLY A 21 -14.98 -14.61 -3.80
N SER A 22 -14.28 -15.29 -2.94
CA SER A 22 -12.84 -15.27 -2.76
C SER A 22 -12.19 -15.83 -4.03
N ASN A 23 -12.01 -15.00 -5.04
CA ASN A 23 -11.21 -15.31 -6.23
C ASN A 23 -9.95 -14.46 -6.31
N ASN A 24 -9.39 -14.07 -5.17
CA ASN A 24 -8.02 -13.59 -5.06
C ASN A 24 -7.15 -14.61 -4.31
N GLU A 25 -7.27 -15.88 -4.65
CA GLU A 25 -6.11 -16.76 -4.61
C GLU A 25 -5.13 -16.20 -5.66
N VAL A 26 -4.19 -15.37 -5.19
CA VAL A 26 -2.90 -15.24 -5.86
C VAL A 26 -2.37 -16.66 -5.92
N THR A 27 -2.66 -17.31 -7.04
CA THR A 27 -2.32 -18.70 -7.30
C THR A 27 -0.87 -18.91 -6.89
N GLY A 28 -0.57 -20.02 -6.19
CA GLY A 28 0.75 -20.33 -5.61
C GLY A 28 1.96 -20.21 -6.54
N GLY A 29 1.77 -19.75 -7.78
CA GLY A 29 2.81 -19.43 -8.76
C GLY A 29 3.27 -17.95 -8.78
N THR A 30 2.49 -16.99 -8.25
CA THR A 30 2.85 -15.56 -8.35
C THR A 30 3.72 -15.12 -7.18
N ARG A 31 3.43 -15.54 -5.95
CA ARG A 31 4.22 -15.17 -4.77
C ARG A 31 5.70 -15.53 -4.87
N PRO A 32 6.12 -16.74 -5.29
CA PRO A 32 7.53 -17.05 -5.49
C PRO A 32 8.24 -16.18 -6.54
N LYS A 33 7.49 -15.60 -7.49
CA LYS A 33 8.06 -14.68 -8.48
C LYS A 33 8.29 -13.30 -7.88
N VAL A 34 7.35 -12.82 -7.06
CA VAL A 34 7.47 -11.56 -6.31
C VAL A 34 8.66 -11.64 -5.35
N ASP A 35 8.73 -12.68 -4.52
CA ASP A 35 9.83 -12.89 -3.58
C ASP A 35 11.20 -12.91 -4.28
N ARG A 36 11.29 -13.50 -5.49
CA ARG A 36 12.51 -13.49 -6.31
C ARG A 36 12.84 -12.11 -6.86
N LEU A 37 11.85 -11.34 -7.29
CA LEU A 37 12.05 -9.96 -7.74
C LEU A 37 12.58 -9.10 -6.59
N GLU A 38 11.96 -9.13 -5.45
CA GLU A 38 12.37 -8.38 -4.26
C GLU A 38 13.80 -8.73 -3.83
N SER A 39 14.10 -10.02 -3.73
CA SER A 39 15.45 -10.51 -3.39
C SER A 39 16.50 -10.06 -4.39
N ARG A 40 16.18 -10.08 -5.68
CA ARG A 40 17.07 -9.66 -6.76
C ARG A 40 17.37 -8.17 -6.69
N VAL A 41 16.34 -7.35 -6.51
CA VAL A 41 16.48 -5.89 -6.37
C VAL A 41 17.28 -5.54 -5.12
N ALA A 42 16.97 -6.16 -3.98
CA ALA A 42 17.69 -5.94 -2.73
C ALA A 42 19.16 -6.37 -2.83
N GLN A 43 19.47 -7.47 -3.51
CA GLN A 43 20.85 -7.90 -3.73
C GLN A 43 21.60 -6.89 -4.62
N ALA A 44 21.00 -6.46 -5.72
CA ALA A 44 21.60 -5.48 -6.62
C ALA A 44 21.91 -4.14 -5.92
N GLN A 45 21.04 -3.73 -4.97
CA GLN A 45 21.28 -2.54 -4.15
C GLN A 45 22.46 -2.75 -3.17
N ARG A 46 22.54 -3.92 -2.51
CA ARG A 46 23.71 -4.27 -1.67
C ARG A 46 25.02 -4.30 -2.45
N ASP A 47 24.97 -4.74 -3.71
CA ASP A 47 26.12 -4.77 -4.62
C ASP A 47 26.46 -3.38 -5.19
N ALA A 48 25.82 -2.32 -4.68
CA ALA A 48 26.02 -0.92 -5.07
C ALA A 48 25.83 -0.65 -6.59
N ARG A 49 24.98 -1.42 -7.26
CA ARG A 49 24.60 -1.16 -8.65
C ARG A 49 23.84 0.17 -8.74
N SER A 50 23.95 0.83 -9.86
CA SER A 50 23.20 2.08 -10.11
C SER A 50 21.69 1.83 -10.17
N ILE A 51 20.90 2.86 -9.85
CA ILE A 51 19.44 2.80 -9.94
C ILE A 51 19.00 2.35 -11.33
N ALA A 52 19.60 2.91 -12.38
CA ALA A 52 19.26 2.58 -13.76
C ALA A 52 19.51 1.08 -14.10
N GLU A 53 20.61 0.50 -13.62
CA GLU A 53 20.88 -0.93 -13.81
C GLU A 53 19.91 -1.82 -13.04
N ILE A 54 19.51 -1.41 -11.82
CA ILE A 54 18.53 -2.12 -11.01
C ILE A 54 17.14 -2.07 -11.68
N GLU A 55 16.74 -0.91 -12.17
CA GLU A 55 15.46 -0.73 -12.87
C GLU A 55 15.39 -1.54 -14.17
N ASP A 56 16.47 -1.58 -14.95
CA ASP A 56 16.53 -2.34 -16.22
C ASP A 56 16.44 -3.85 -15.95
N ASP A 57 17.13 -4.32 -14.92
CA ASP A 57 17.10 -5.71 -14.47
C ASP A 57 15.69 -6.09 -13.95
N ALA A 58 15.12 -5.25 -13.10
CA ALA A 58 13.76 -5.43 -12.57
C ALA A 58 12.71 -5.44 -13.68
N ARG A 59 12.83 -4.53 -14.65
CA ARG A 59 11.97 -4.45 -15.85
C ARG A 59 12.02 -5.74 -16.68
N THR A 60 13.23 -6.22 -16.93
CA THR A 60 13.47 -7.45 -17.70
C THR A 60 12.85 -8.63 -16.97
N PHE A 61 13.17 -8.79 -15.70
CA PHE A 61 12.60 -9.86 -14.88
C PHE A 61 11.07 -9.82 -14.82
N ALA A 62 10.50 -8.64 -14.63
CA ALA A 62 9.04 -8.48 -14.55
C ALA A 62 8.36 -8.89 -15.85
N LYS A 63 8.90 -8.53 -17.01
CA LYS A 63 8.37 -8.92 -18.32
C LYS A 63 8.43 -10.44 -18.55
N GLU A 64 9.55 -11.05 -18.21
CA GLU A 64 9.77 -12.50 -18.37
C GLU A 64 8.88 -13.35 -17.45
N ASN A 65 8.49 -12.79 -16.31
CA ASN A 65 7.74 -13.49 -15.28
C ASN A 65 6.25 -13.11 -15.19
N GLY A 66 5.75 -12.24 -16.10
CA GLY A 66 4.36 -11.81 -16.11
C GLY A 66 4.00 -10.84 -14.98
N LEU A 67 4.99 -10.10 -14.46
CA LEU A 67 4.83 -9.06 -13.45
C LEU A 67 4.89 -7.64 -14.05
N TRP A 68 4.96 -7.51 -15.37
CA TRP A 68 4.95 -6.22 -16.04
C TRP A 68 3.53 -5.82 -16.44
N ILE A 69 3.07 -4.68 -15.95
CA ILE A 69 1.75 -4.12 -16.27
C ILE A 69 1.96 -2.90 -17.18
N PRO A 70 1.43 -2.92 -18.42
CA PRO A 70 1.43 -1.72 -19.26
C PRO A 70 0.73 -0.57 -18.53
N TYR A 71 1.36 0.60 -18.47
CA TYR A 71 0.75 1.76 -17.80
C TYR A 71 -0.61 2.14 -18.39
N THR A 72 -0.77 1.93 -19.71
CA THR A 72 -2.03 2.13 -20.42
C THR A 72 -3.16 1.21 -19.93
N ASP A 73 -2.84 0.06 -19.36
CA ASP A 73 -3.86 -0.85 -18.81
C ASP A 73 -4.35 -0.33 -17.45
N ILE A 74 -3.46 0.24 -16.65
CA ILE A 74 -3.81 0.91 -15.39
C ILE A 74 -4.69 2.13 -15.65
N MET A 75 -4.36 2.92 -16.68
CA MET A 75 -5.11 4.11 -17.07
C MET A 75 -6.54 3.84 -17.62
N LYS A 76 -6.91 2.58 -17.83
CA LYS A 76 -8.30 2.20 -18.19
C LYS A 76 -9.25 2.30 -17.00
N HIS A 77 -8.71 2.23 -15.78
CA HIS A 77 -9.48 2.41 -14.56
C HIS A 77 -9.78 3.89 -14.29
N THR A 78 -10.76 4.15 -13.46
CA THR A 78 -11.19 5.51 -13.12
C THR A 78 -10.11 6.23 -12.30
N PRO A 79 -9.56 7.38 -12.75
CA PRO A 79 -8.62 8.14 -11.95
C PRO A 79 -9.24 8.54 -10.61
N PHE A 80 -8.46 8.37 -9.53
CA PHE A 80 -8.86 8.75 -8.18
C PHE A 80 -7.88 9.78 -7.62
N GLN A 81 -8.25 10.42 -6.51
CA GLN A 81 -7.41 11.42 -5.87
C GLN A 81 -6.00 10.88 -5.62
N SER A 82 -5.02 11.46 -6.31
CA SER A 82 -3.62 11.12 -6.15
C SER A 82 -3.02 11.91 -5.00
N GLY A 83 -2.17 11.24 -4.21
CA GLY A 83 -1.35 11.90 -3.19
C GLY A 83 0.07 12.17 -3.71
N ASN A 84 0.95 12.64 -2.82
CA ASN A 84 2.34 12.90 -3.18
C ASN A 84 3.15 11.62 -3.50
N GLU A 85 2.65 10.46 -3.09
CA GLU A 85 3.39 9.18 -3.18
C GLU A 85 2.94 8.28 -4.32
N SER A 86 1.71 8.46 -4.81
CA SER A 86 1.16 7.57 -5.82
C SER A 86 0.10 8.22 -6.69
N ASP A 87 0.04 7.78 -7.94
CA ASP A 87 -1.11 7.95 -8.81
C ASP A 87 -2.08 6.81 -8.55
N ASN A 88 -3.36 7.15 -8.33
CA ASN A 88 -4.37 6.21 -7.92
C ASN A 88 -5.47 6.05 -8.97
N TYR A 89 -5.96 4.81 -9.14
CA TYR A 89 -7.00 4.46 -10.08
C TYR A 89 -7.95 3.43 -9.46
N ILE A 90 -9.26 3.64 -9.60
CA ILE A 90 -10.29 2.73 -9.06
C ILE A 90 -10.68 1.72 -10.13
N ASP A 91 -10.59 0.46 -9.80
CA ASP A 91 -11.24 -0.65 -10.48
C ASP A 91 -12.58 -0.89 -9.80
N GLU A 92 -13.63 -0.27 -10.36
CA GLU A 92 -14.99 -0.35 -9.79
C GLU A 92 -15.58 -1.76 -9.89
N GLU A 93 -15.17 -2.53 -10.90
CA GLU A 93 -15.65 -3.89 -11.14
C GLU A 93 -15.20 -4.84 -10.01
N HIS A 94 -13.96 -4.67 -9.55
CA HIS A 94 -13.37 -5.55 -8.54
C HIS A 94 -13.27 -4.89 -7.14
N GLY A 95 -13.68 -3.64 -6.99
CA GLY A 95 -13.59 -2.91 -5.73
C GLY A 95 -12.15 -2.69 -5.26
N LEU A 96 -11.22 -2.47 -6.18
CA LEU A 96 -9.80 -2.29 -5.90
C LEU A 96 -9.32 -0.88 -6.22
N LEU A 97 -8.38 -0.41 -5.43
CA LEU A 97 -7.61 0.80 -5.70
C LEU A 97 -6.21 0.40 -6.18
N TYR A 98 -5.88 0.70 -7.43
CA TYR A 98 -4.53 0.60 -7.96
C TYR A 98 -3.72 1.82 -7.55
N LYS A 99 -2.53 1.59 -7.02
CA LYS A 99 -1.57 2.61 -6.59
C LYS A 99 -0.27 2.44 -7.34
N VAL A 100 0.06 3.39 -8.22
CA VAL A 100 1.36 3.45 -8.87
C VAL A 100 2.27 4.32 -8.01
N ASN A 101 3.16 3.72 -7.23
CA ASN A 101 4.01 4.44 -6.31
C ASN A 101 5.16 5.12 -7.06
N ASN A 102 5.38 6.42 -6.84
CA ASN A 102 6.38 7.22 -7.53
C ASN A 102 7.79 7.16 -6.91
N LEU A 103 7.99 6.36 -5.88
CA LEU A 103 9.25 6.16 -5.17
C LEU A 103 9.82 7.42 -4.48
N MET A 104 9.04 8.48 -4.34
CA MET A 104 9.52 9.74 -3.75
C MET A 104 10.07 9.53 -2.34
N HIS A 105 9.35 8.81 -1.49
CA HIS A 105 9.77 8.54 -0.11
C HIS A 105 10.80 7.40 0.01
N SER A 106 11.07 6.70 -1.07
CA SER A 106 12.08 5.64 -1.16
C SER A 106 13.34 6.09 -1.90
N HIS A 107 13.54 7.40 -2.06
CA HIS A 107 14.68 8.01 -2.74
C HIS A 107 14.93 7.42 -4.16
N GLY A 108 13.86 7.07 -4.87
CA GLY A 108 13.91 6.42 -6.18
C GLY A 108 14.33 4.95 -6.16
N ARG A 109 14.30 4.28 -5.00
CA ARG A 109 14.81 2.91 -4.86
C ARG A 109 13.69 1.90 -4.65
N LEU A 110 13.61 0.92 -5.53
CA LEU A 110 12.63 -0.18 -5.46
C LEU A 110 12.78 -1.01 -4.19
N ALA A 111 14.03 -1.33 -3.76
CA ALA A 111 14.27 -2.16 -2.59
C ALA A 111 13.74 -1.48 -1.30
N ASP A 112 14.01 -0.18 -1.15
CA ASP A 112 13.56 0.59 0.01
C ASP A 112 12.02 0.70 0.04
N ASN A 113 11.39 0.79 -1.15
CA ASN A 113 9.93 0.80 -1.25
C ASN A 113 9.34 -0.57 -0.86
N PHE A 114 9.88 -1.68 -1.35
CA PHE A 114 9.41 -3.02 -0.97
C PHE A 114 9.52 -3.25 0.54
N GLU A 115 10.63 -2.84 1.16
CA GLU A 115 10.82 -2.94 2.60
C GLU A 115 9.81 -2.08 3.37
N SER A 116 9.58 -0.83 2.94
CA SER A 116 8.61 0.06 3.55
C SER A 116 7.18 -0.50 3.46
N VAL A 117 6.80 -1.07 2.32
CA VAL A 117 5.48 -1.68 2.15
C VAL A 117 5.34 -2.96 2.97
N ARG A 118 6.41 -3.76 3.10
CA ARG A 118 6.41 -4.93 3.97
C ARG A 118 6.13 -4.53 5.41
N LEU A 119 6.85 -3.53 5.91
CA LEU A 119 6.65 -2.99 7.26
C LEU A 119 5.25 -2.40 7.44
N TYR A 120 4.78 -1.61 6.47
CA TYR A 120 3.41 -1.08 6.47
C TYR A 120 2.38 -2.20 6.62
N ASN A 121 2.52 -3.28 5.87
CA ASN A 121 1.60 -4.41 5.91
C ASN A 121 1.63 -5.21 7.22
N GLU A 122 2.77 -5.20 7.93
CA GLU A 122 2.88 -5.77 9.28
C GLU A 122 2.14 -4.91 10.31
N LEU A 123 2.29 -3.59 10.21
CA LEU A 123 1.72 -2.64 11.16
C LEU A 123 0.23 -2.37 10.92
N PHE A 124 -0.20 -2.42 9.66
CA PHE A 124 -1.56 -2.07 9.24
C PHE A 124 -2.17 -3.15 8.32
N PRO A 125 -2.39 -4.36 8.84
CA PRO A 125 -2.87 -5.48 8.02
C PRO A 125 -4.27 -5.27 7.46
N GLU A 126 -5.07 -4.39 8.06
CA GLU A 126 -6.44 -4.08 7.63
C GLU A 126 -6.47 -3.28 6.31
N THR A 127 -5.40 -2.55 6.02
CA THR A 127 -5.26 -1.71 4.82
C THR A 127 -4.12 -2.17 3.93
N LYS A 128 -3.87 -3.47 3.93
CA LYS A 128 -2.76 -4.11 3.26
C LYS A 128 -2.62 -3.72 1.79
N LEU A 129 -1.39 -3.40 1.40
CA LEU A 129 -0.97 -3.21 0.02
C LEU A 129 -0.50 -4.54 -0.58
N THR A 130 -1.10 -4.96 -1.68
CA THR A 130 -0.70 -6.16 -2.41
C THR A 130 0.08 -5.77 -3.66
N PHE A 131 1.34 -6.18 -3.75
CA PHE A 131 2.12 -5.96 -4.96
C PHE A 131 1.57 -6.79 -6.12
N VAL A 132 1.28 -6.14 -7.24
CA VAL A 132 0.73 -6.78 -8.45
C VAL A 132 1.67 -6.72 -9.64
N GLY A 133 2.66 -5.84 -9.62
CA GLY A 133 3.64 -5.78 -10.69
C GLY A 133 4.44 -4.49 -10.73
N LEU A 134 5.19 -4.35 -11.81
CA LEU A 134 5.95 -3.15 -12.14
C LEU A 134 5.39 -2.51 -13.40
N THR A 135 5.50 -1.20 -13.50
CA THR A 135 5.12 -0.42 -14.68
C THR A 135 6.12 0.69 -14.98
N SER A 136 5.94 1.37 -16.09
CA SER A 136 6.64 2.60 -16.44
C SER A 136 5.80 3.39 -17.45
N VAL A 137 5.85 4.71 -17.36
CA VAL A 137 5.16 5.62 -18.30
C VAL A 137 5.81 5.57 -19.68
N SER A 138 7.09 5.23 -19.78
CA SER A 138 7.82 5.15 -21.05
C SER A 138 8.70 3.90 -21.11
N LYS A 139 9.11 3.53 -22.33
CA LYS A 139 9.92 2.30 -22.57
C LYS A 139 11.23 2.23 -21.79
N LYS A 140 11.83 3.37 -21.50
CA LYS A 140 13.11 3.51 -20.78
C LYS A 140 13.02 4.44 -19.57
N GLY A 141 11.80 4.77 -19.14
CA GLY A 141 11.57 5.61 -17.96
C GLY A 141 11.74 4.85 -16.67
N THR A 142 11.64 5.59 -15.58
CA THR A 142 11.65 5.03 -14.23
C THR A 142 10.63 3.89 -14.08
N VAL A 143 11.04 2.86 -13.36
CA VAL A 143 10.19 1.70 -13.04
C VAL A 143 9.47 1.96 -11.72
N PHE A 144 8.16 1.89 -11.77
CA PHE A 144 7.29 2.12 -10.63
C PHE A 144 6.64 0.82 -10.16
N PRO A 145 6.61 0.53 -8.87
CA PRO A 145 5.84 -0.58 -8.33
C PRO A 145 4.35 -0.23 -8.32
N VAL A 146 3.54 -1.24 -8.62
CA VAL A 146 2.09 -1.15 -8.63
C VAL A 146 1.55 -2.04 -7.52
N TYR A 147 0.73 -1.44 -6.67
CA TYR A 147 0.03 -2.12 -5.60
C TYR A 147 -1.47 -2.03 -5.81
N THR A 148 -2.19 -3.01 -5.26
CA THR A 148 -3.63 -2.92 -5.09
C THR A 148 -3.97 -2.91 -3.61
N GLN A 149 -5.07 -2.25 -3.29
CA GLN A 149 -5.67 -2.19 -1.96
C GLN A 149 -7.17 -2.28 -2.13
N GLU A 150 -7.88 -2.85 -1.16
CA GLU A 150 -9.33 -2.80 -1.13
C GLU A 150 -9.80 -1.35 -1.13
N PHE A 151 -10.74 -1.01 -2.01
CA PHE A 151 -11.30 0.33 -2.06
C PHE A 151 -12.39 0.47 -0.99
N ILE A 152 -12.17 1.37 -0.04
CA ILE A 152 -13.08 1.65 1.06
C ILE A 152 -14.02 2.76 0.63
N ASN A 153 -15.29 2.40 0.40
CA ASN A 153 -16.35 3.38 0.15
C ASN A 153 -16.68 4.12 1.46
N ASP A 154 -17.07 5.38 1.32
CA ASP A 154 -17.52 6.20 2.43
C ASP A 154 -16.49 6.42 3.55
N ALA A 155 -15.20 6.33 3.21
CA ALA A 155 -14.13 6.66 4.13
C ALA A 155 -14.22 8.13 4.55
N VAL A 156 -14.16 8.38 5.85
CA VAL A 156 -14.12 9.72 6.43
C VAL A 156 -12.74 9.98 7.03
N PHE A 157 -12.32 11.24 7.06
CA PHE A 157 -11.08 11.61 7.73
C PHE A 157 -11.21 11.32 9.24
N ALA A 158 -10.23 10.60 9.77
CA ALA A 158 -10.12 10.40 11.21
C ALA A 158 -9.70 11.72 11.89
N SER A 159 -10.21 11.96 13.10
CA SER A 159 -9.71 13.05 13.92
C SER A 159 -8.29 12.74 14.44
N GLU A 160 -7.58 13.79 14.87
CA GLU A 160 -6.24 13.60 15.46
C GLU A 160 -6.28 12.69 16.70
N ASP A 161 -7.33 12.81 17.51
CA ASP A 161 -7.51 11.97 18.71
C ASP A 161 -7.83 10.52 18.35
N ASP A 162 -8.59 10.27 17.27
CA ASP A 162 -8.82 8.91 16.77
C ASP A 162 -7.51 8.27 16.30
N ILE A 163 -6.69 9.04 15.57
CA ILE A 163 -5.37 8.55 15.10
C ILE A 163 -4.46 8.24 16.28
N LYS A 164 -4.37 9.12 17.28
CA LYS A 164 -3.57 8.90 18.49
C LYS A 164 -4.01 7.65 19.23
N THR A 165 -5.32 7.49 19.43
CA THR A 165 -5.89 6.34 20.13
C THR A 165 -5.56 5.05 19.37
N TYR A 166 -5.79 5.03 18.07
CA TYR A 166 -5.51 3.89 17.20
C TYR A 166 -4.04 3.47 17.23
N MET A 167 -3.13 4.44 17.20
CA MET A 167 -1.69 4.18 17.23
C MET A 167 -1.25 3.70 18.61
N HIS A 168 -1.73 4.32 19.69
CA HIS A 168 -1.43 3.91 21.05
C HIS A 168 -1.89 2.47 21.35
N GLU A 169 -3.07 2.09 20.90
CA GLU A 169 -3.58 0.71 21.03
C GLU A 169 -2.68 -0.34 20.34
N ARG A 170 -1.84 0.10 19.41
CA ARG A 170 -0.85 -0.73 18.70
C ARG A 170 0.56 -0.64 19.24
N GLY A 171 0.73 -0.02 20.43
CA GLY A 171 2.01 0.08 21.10
C GLY A 171 2.93 1.17 20.54
N PHE A 172 2.39 2.18 19.87
CA PHE A 172 3.18 3.32 19.40
C PHE A 172 3.04 4.50 20.34
N GLU A 173 4.16 5.18 20.62
CA GLU A 173 4.20 6.43 21.36
C GLU A 173 4.54 7.59 20.44
N SER A 174 3.85 8.73 20.61
CA SER A 174 4.20 9.97 19.92
C SER A 174 5.47 10.57 20.49
N THR A 175 6.47 10.77 19.65
CA THR A 175 7.77 11.35 20.06
C THR A 175 7.79 12.88 20.05
N THR A 176 6.73 13.54 19.57
CA THR A 176 6.63 15.00 19.50
C THR A 176 5.39 15.50 20.22
N LYS A 177 5.54 16.59 20.99
CA LYS A 177 4.42 17.25 21.68
C LYS A 177 3.52 18.07 20.74
N GLU A 178 3.99 18.36 19.56
CA GLU A 178 3.30 19.11 18.52
C GLU A 178 3.15 18.21 17.31
N ALA A 179 1.96 17.66 17.14
CA ALA A 179 1.58 16.93 15.94
C ALA A 179 1.27 17.93 14.82
N GLU A 180 2.26 18.71 14.40
CA GLU A 180 2.20 19.38 13.11
C GLU A 180 2.49 18.35 12.02
N TYR A 181 1.50 18.00 11.34
CA TYR A 181 1.20 17.47 9.99
C TYR A 181 2.33 16.96 9.07
N SER A 182 3.45 16.53 9.56
CA SER A 182 4.39 15.81 8.70
C SER A 182 5.26 14.88 9.51
N VAL A 183 4.92 13.61 9.43
CA VAL A 183 5.70 12.51 9.99
C VAL A 183 5.62 12.46 11.52
N CYS A 184 4.55 11.88 12.06
CA CYS A 184 4.62 11.27 13.39
C CYS A 184 5.80 10.32 13.39
N ARG A 185 6.91 10.69 14.01
CA ARG A 185 7.94 9.73 14.40
C ARG A 185 7.37 8.94 15.56
N ILE A 186 6.88 7.76 15.25
CA ILE A 186 6.32 6.85 16.23
C ILE A 186 7.39 5.82 16.53
N ARG A 187 7.67 5.60 17.79
CA ARG A 187 8.57 4.54 18.24
C ARG A 187 7.72 3.35 18.66
N HIS A 188 8.02 2.17 18.20
CA HIS A 188 7.41 0.94 18.69
C HIS A 188 7.97 0.62 20.09
N GLU A 189 7.11 0.24 21.04
CA GLU A 189 7.49 -0.03 22.44
C GLU A 189 8.54 -1.15 22.62
N ASN A 190 8.86 -1.89 21.57
CA ASN A 190 9.78 -3.03 21.61
C ASN A 190 11.18 -2.76 21.02
N ASP A 191 11.57 -1.49 20.81
CA ASP A 191 12.93 -1.13 20.36
C ASP A 191 13.83 -0.67 21.50
#